data_50766d3f95e5ddbd1a7271c4f218cc34
#
_entry.id   50766d3f95e5ddbd1a7271c4f218cc34
#
_cell.length_a   1.000
_cell.length_b   1.000
_cell.length_c   1.000
_cell.angle_alpha   90.00
_cell.angle_beta   90.00
_cell.angle_gamma   90.00
#
_symmetry.space_group_name_H-M   'P 1'
#
loop_
_entity.id
_entity.type
_entity.pdbx_description
1 polymer ?
#
loop_
_entity_poly.entity_id
_entity_poly.type
_entity_poly.pdbx_seq_one_letter_code
_entity_poly.pdbx_strand_id
1 'polypeptide(L)'
;MFKRLLTSVSICFLYHLSFCQPVDNAAVLARRQVPVLCYHQIRNWRPSDKQVDKDYIIPPATFKAHMKLLADSGYHTILPDELYAYLTKGTPLPAKPIMLTFDDTDGDQWNIARPELMKYGFKGVYFIVFTNINKNKHYLSRRQIRQLSDEGNLIACHTQDHGNFKKLKGNDWEIQISTPKKKLELLTGKPVKYFAFPYGLWNSAGLPELHKRGFLAAFQLSDKRDPNDAMMTIRRLIDCGYWSNAKLDYNIKHDFGRPADQKLAKAKALAK
;
A
#
# COMPACT_ATOMS: atom_id res chain seq x y z
N MET A 1 40.32 21.25 58.72
CA MET A 1 40.42 21.77 57.32
C MET A 1 40.25 20.60 56.36
N PHE A 2 38.99 20.32 55.96
CA PHE A 2 38.69 19.19 55.05
C PHE A 2 38.46 19.75 53.62
N LYS A 3 39.36 19.40 52.71
CA LYS A 3 39.20 19.71 51.27
C LYS A 3 38.25 18.67 50.64
N ARG A 4 37.06 19.11 50.18
CA ARG A 4 36.17 18.30 49.36
C ARG A 4 36.66 18.29 47.92
N LEU A 5 37.00 17.12 47.40
CA LEU A 5 37.32 16.87 46.00
C LEU A 5 35.98 16.70 45.26
N LEU A 6 35.64 17.63 44.36
CA LEU A 6 34.54 17.50 43.41
C LEU A 6 35.02 16.75 42.16
N THR A 7 34.62 15.49 42.03
CA THR A 7 34.82 14.75 40.80
C THR A 7 33.66 15.03 39.84
N SER A 8 33.95 15.78 38.78
CA SER A 8 32.97 15.99 37.67
C SER A 8 32.93 14.74 36.79
N VAL A 9 31.79 14.07 36.77
CA VAL A 9 31.51 12.97 35.84
C VAL A 9 31.00 13.60 34.53
N SER A 10 31.83 13.58 33.50
CA SER A 10 31.47 13.98 32.14
C SER A 10 30.71 12.83 31.47
N ILE A 11 29.39 12.96 31.34
CA ILE A 11 28.55 12.02 30.59
C ILE A 11 28.67 12.38 29.11
N CYS A 12 29.52 11.63 28.38
CA CYS A 12 29.52 11.68 26.92
C CYS A 12 28.27 11.05 26.36
N PHE A 13 27.32 11.86 25.87
CA PHE A 13 26.21 11.42 25.03
C PHE A 13 26.79 11.01 23.66
N LEU A 14 26.96 9.71 23.45
CA LEU A 14 27.20 9.15 22.13
C LEU A 14 25.91 9.25 21.31
N TYR A 15 25.83 10.28 20.48
CA TYR A 15 24.80 10.34 19.42
C TYR A 15 25.11 9.22 18.42
N HIS A 16 24.38 8.11 18.51
CA HIS A 16 24.35 7.13 17.44
C HIS A 16 23.64 7.77 16.24
N LEU A 17 24.43 8.31 15.30
CA LEU A 17 23.97 8.60 13.96
C LEU A 17 23.58 7.27 13.32
N SER A 18 22.29 6.93 13.40
CA SER A 18 21.72 5.83 12.61
C SER A 18 21.84 6.20 11.14
N PHE A 19 22.94 5.82 10.51
CA PHE A 19 23.05 5.80 9.06
C PHE A 19 21.94 4.87 8.56
N CYS A 20 20.93 5.43 7.89
CA CYS A 20 19.94 4.65 7.17
C CYS A 20 20.70 3.84 6.11
N GLN A 21 20.91 2.55 6.36
CA GLN A 21 21.54 1.66 5.39
C GLN A 21 20.71 1.67 4.10
N PRO A 22 21.34 1.78 2.94
CA PRO A 22 20.62 1.70 1.67
C PRO A 22 19.87 0.36 1.59
N VAL A 23 18.66 0.39 1.04
CA VAL A 23 17.83 -0.82 0.89
C VAL A 23 18.53 -1.77 -0.08
N ASP A 24 18.79 -3.00 0.38
CA ASP A 24 19.28 -4.07 -0.49
C ASP A 24 18.14 -4.59 -1.38
N ASN A 25 18.07 -4.10 -2.60
CA ASN A 25 17.04 -4.48 -3.57
C ASN A 25 17.07 -5.96 -3.95
N ALA A 26 18.24 -6.59 -3.98
CA ALA A 26 18.36 -8.02 -4.26
C ALA A 26 17.76 -8.85 -3.12
N ALA A 27 18.02 -8.49 -1.87
CA ALA A 27 17.40 -9.12 -0.72
C ALA A 27 15.87 -8.90 -0.69
N VAL A 28 15.40 -7.70 -1.02
CA VAL A 28 13.95 -7.40 -1.12
C VAL A 28 13.29 -8.27 -2.18
N LEU A 29 13.91 -8.45 -3.34
CA LEU A 29 13.35 -9.26 -4.43
C LEU A 29 13.41 -10.77 -4.13
N ALA A 30 14.41 -11.22 -3.40
CA ALA A 30 14.57 -12.62 -3.01
C ALA A 30 13.57 -13.06 -1.93
N ARG A 31 13.00 -12.12 -1.14
CA ARG A 31 12.03 -12.45 -0.10
C ARG A 31 10.70 -12.91 -0.71
N ARG A 32 10.04 -13.83 0.00
CA ARG A 32 8.69 -14.25 -0.38
C ARG A 32 7.76 -13.05 -0.41
N GLN A 33 7.03 -12.89 -1.51
CA GLN A 33 6.05 -11.82 -1.63
C GLN A 33 4.86 -12.07 -0.70
N VAL A 34 4.39 -10.99 -0.08
CA VAL A 34 3.13 -10.98 0.68
C VAL A 34 2.02 -10.63 -0.31
N PRO A 35 0.88 -11.34 -0.28
CA PRO A 35 -0.28 -10.94 -1.05
C PRO A 35 -0.76 -9.54 -0.69
N VAL A 36 -0.90 -8.68 -1.69
CA VAL A 36 -1.45 -7.32 -1.55
C VAL A 36 -2.64 -7.20 -2.50
N LEU A 37 -3.85 -7.19 -1.94
CA LEU A 37 -5.08 -7.05 -2.72
C LEU A 37 -5.42 -5.58 -2.91
N CYS A 38 -5.93 -5.25 -4.09
CA CYS A 38 -6.34 -3.91 -4.47
C CYS A 38 -7.83 -3.86 -4.79
N TYR A 39 -8.53 -2.97 -4.11
CA TYR A 39 -9.95 -2.67 -4.27
C TYR A 39 -10.13 -1.21 -4.68
N HIS A 40 -11.21 -0.94 -5.43
CA HIS A 40 -11.63 0.40 -5.81
C HIS A 40 -13.08 0.61 -5.36
N GLN A 41 -14.07 0.48 -6.27
CA GLN A 41 -15.47 0.63 -5.94
C GLN A 41 -16.10 -0.66 -5.40
N ILE A 42 -16.88 -0.54 -4.33
CA ILE A 42 -17.60 -1.67 -3.74
C ILE A 42 -19.11 -1.41 -3.90
N ARG A 43 -19.62 -1.68 -5.07
CA ARG A 43 -21.03 -1.47 -5.45
C ARG A 43 -21.54 -2.53 -6.42
N ASN A 44 -22.84 -2.68 -6.51
CA ASN A 44 -23.42 -3.52 -7.56
C ASN A 44 -23.13 -2.95 -8.96
N TRP A 45 -22.97 -3.83 -9.91
CA TRP A 45 -22.80 -3.45 -11.31
C TRP A 45 -24.07 -2.78 -11.85
N ARG A 46 -23.88 -1.84 -12.74
CA ARG A 46 -24.91 -1.13 -13.48
C ARG A 46 -24.95 -1.64 -14.93
N PRO A 47 -26.06 -1.51 -15.64
CA PRO A 47 -26.13 -1.89 -17.06
C PRO A 47 -25.11 -1.15 -17.94
N SER A 48 -24.69 0.05 -17.53
CA SER A 48 -23.67 0.86 -18.21
C SER A 48 -22.23 0.43 -17.96
N ASP A 49 -21.96 -0.42 -16.95
CA ASP A 49 -20.60 -0.85 -16.63
C ASP A 49 -20.11 -1.84 -17.69
N LYS A 50 -19.00 -1.51 -18.32
CA LYS A 50 -18.31 -2.38 -19.29
C LYS A 50 -17.61 -3.54 -18.57
N GLN A 51 -17.17 -4.55 -19.32
CA GLN A 51 -16.45 -5.68 -18.72
C GLN A 51 -15.16 -5.22 -17.99
N VAL A 52 -14.42 -4.26 -18.57
CA VAL A 52 -13.21 -3.71 -17.95
C VAL A 52 -13.50 -2.97 -16.63
N ASP A 53 -14.67 -2.34 -16.49
CA ASP A 53 -15.05 -1.66 -15.26
C ASP A 53 -15.27 -2.66 -14.12
N LYS A 54 -15.71 -3.89 -14.44
CA LYS A 54 -15.95 -4.96 -13.46
C LYS A 54 -14.68 -5.52 -12.83
N ASP A 55 -13.51 -5.25 -13.40
CA ASP A 55 -12.23 -5.54 -12.77
C ASP A 55 -12.03 -4.63 -11.53
N TYR A 56 -12.56 -3.41 -11.56
CA TYR A 56 -12.41 -2.38 -10.54
C TYR A 56 -13.67 -2.19 -9.66
N ILE A 57 -14.78 -2.87 -9.99
CA ILE A 57 -16.04 -2.77 -9.26
C ILE A 57 -16.40 -4.15 -8.70
N ILE A 58 -16.32 -4.30 -7.39
CA ILE A 58 -16.70 -5.53 -6.71
C ILE A 58 -18.10 -5.38 -6.06
N PRO A 59 -19.07 -6.29 -6.36
CA PRO A 59 -20.34 -6.28 -5.66
C PRO A 59 -20.18 -6.46 -4.14
N PRO A 60 -20.98 -5.76 -3.31
CA PRO A 60 -20.87 -5.86 -1.85
C PRO A 60 -20.97 -7.29 -1.31
N ALA A 61 -21.80 -8.13 -1.92
CA ALA A 61 -21.95 -9.53 -1.54
C ALA A 61 -20.64 -10.32 -1.80
N THR A 62 -20.01 -10.09 -2.97
CA THR A 62 -18.74 -10.72 -3.34
C THR A 62 -17.62 -10.24 -2.41
N PHE A 63 -17.51 -8.92 -2.16
CA PHE A 63 -16.53 -8.37 -1.22
C PHE A 63 -16.63 -9.00 0.17
N LYS A 64 -17.85 -9.07 0.71
CA LYS A 64 -18.09 -9.71 2.03
C LYS A 64 -17.73 -11.20 2.04
N ALA A 65 -18.05 -11.93 0.96
CA ALA A 65 -17.68 -13.33 0.83
C ALA A 65 -16.17 -13.53 0.78
N HIS A 66 -15.44 -12.63 0.09
CA HIS A 66 -13.98 -12.64 0.03
C HIS A 66 -13.36 -12.32 1.40
N MET A 67 -13.87 -11.31 2.14
CA MET A 67 -13.39 -11.02 3.50
C MET A 67 -13.61 -12.20 4.45
N LYS A 68 -14.78 -12.84 4.36
CA LYS A 68 -15.08 -14.06 5.14
C LYS A 68 -14.13 -15.20 4.79
N LEU A 69 -13.87 -15.44 3.49
CA LEU A 69 -12.89 -16.44 3.04
C LEU A 69 -11.51 -16.21 3.65
N LEU A 70 -11.02 -14.96 3.62
CA LEU A 70 -9.71 -14.62 4.18
C LEU A 70 -9.67 -14.88 5.68
N ALA A 71 -10.70 -14.49 6.42
CA ALA A 71 -10.80 -14.73 7.86
C ALA A 71 -10.86 -16.23 8.20
N ASP A 72 -11.74 -16.98 7.55
CA ASP A 72 -11.90 -18.41 7.77
C ASP A 72 -10.62 -19.20 7.39
N SER A 73 -9.87 -18.70 6.42
CA SER A 73 -8.59 -19.26 6.00
C SER A 73 -7.42 -18.90 6.92
N GLY A 74 -7.65 -18.08 7.95
CA GLY A 74 -6.65 -17.65 8.93
C GLY A 74 -5.63 -16.64 8.38
N TYR A 75 -6.02 -15.80 7.42
CA TYR A 75 -5.20 -14.66 7.00
C TYR A 75 -5.19 -13.57 8.07
N HIS A 76 -4.04 -12.91 8.24
CA HIS A 76 -3.85 -11.77 9.13
C HIS A 76 -3.45 -10.56 8.31
N THR A 77 -4.21 -9.47 8.44
CA THR A 77 -3.86 -8.24 7.73
C THR A 77 -2.63 -7.59 8.34
N ILE A 78 -1.73 -7.14 7.47
CA ILE A 78 -0.56 -6.33 7.82
C ILE A 78 -0.64 -4.96 7.16
N LEU A 79 0.05 -3.99 7.74
CA LEU A 79 0.19 -2.65 7.20
C LEU A 79 1.55 -2.45 6.50
N PRO A 80 1.72 -1.39 5.69
CA PRO A 80 2.95 -1.15 4.95
C PRO A 80 4.21 -1.00 5.80
N ASP A 81 4.13 -0.51 7.06
CA ASP A 81 5.29 -0.44 7.95
C ASP A 81 5.82 -1.85 8.31
N GLU A 82 4.91 -2.82 8.51
CA GLU A 82 5.27 -4.23 8.77
C GLU A 82 5.86 -4.88 7.51
N LEU A 83 5.24 -4.65 6.35
CA LEU A 83 5.76 -5.12 5.07
C LEU A 83 7.15 -4.55 4.79
N TYR A 84 7.36 -3.25 5.04
CA TYR A 84 8.65 -2.58 4.88
C TYR A 84 9.71 -3.23 5.77
N ALA A 85 9.41 -3.42 7.05
CA ALA A 85 10.33 -4.06 8.00
C ALA A 85 10.66 -5.50 7.60
N TYR A 86 9.67 -6.26 7.13
CA TYR A 86 9.89 -7.61 6.60
C TYR A 86 10.79 -7.59 5.36
N LEU A 87 10.46 -6.77 4.36
CA LEU A 87 11.19 -6.75 3.10
C LEU A 87 12.62 -6.21 3.23
N THR A 88 12.87 -5.25 4.12
CA THR A 88 14.19 -4.62 4.26
C THR A 88 15.06 -5.26 5.34
N LYS A 89 14.47 -5.71 6.45
CA LYS A 89 15.19 -6.21 7.62
C LYS A 89 14.96 -7.69 7.92
N GLY A 90 13.99 -8.34 7.26
CA GLY A 90 13.61 -9.72 7.55
C GLY A 90 12.79 -9.89 8.84
N THR A 91 12.20 -8.82 9.36
CA THR A 91 11.33 -8.87 10.55
C THR A 91 10.20 -9.88 10.30
N PRO A 92 9.97 -10.84 11.21
CA PRO A 92 8.91 -11.82 11.04
C PRO A 92 7.53 -11.19 10.90
N LEU A 93 6.69 -11.76 10.04
CA LEU A 93 5.29 -11.41 9.88
C LEU A 93 4.39 -12.46 10.59
N PRO A 94 3.13 -12.12 10.90
CA PRO A 94 2.17 -13.11 11.38
C PRO A 94 1.97 -14.25 10.36
N ALA A 95 1.36 -15.34 10.79
CA ALA A 95 1.01 -16.42 9.88
C ALA A 95 0.05 -15.94 8.79
N LYS A 96 0.22 -16.43 7.55
CA LYS A 96 -0.59 -16.05 6.39
C LYS A 96 -0.84 -14.53 6.29
N PRO A 97 0.24 -13.71 6.18
CA PRO A 97 0.08 -12.26 6.09
C PRO A 97 -0.57 -11.87 4.77
N ILE A 98 -1.44 -10.86 4.81
CA ILE A 98 -2.07 -10.26 3.64
C ILE A 98 -2.22 -8.75 3.85
N MET A 99 -2.17 -7.97 2.78
CA MET A 99 -2.47 -6.54 2.83
C MET A 99 -3.70 -6.23 1.98
N LEU A 100 -4.63 -5.47 2.55
CA LEU A 100 -5.84 -5.02 1.86
C LEU A 100 -5.71 -3.52 1.56
N THR A 101 -5.79 -3.15 0.29
CA THR A 101 -5.59 -1.77 -0.15
C THR A 101 -6.81 -1.25 -0.92
N PHE A 102 -7.13 0.03 -0.72
CA PHE A 102 -8.30 0.70 -1.27
C PHE A 102 -7.86 1.98 -1.97
N ASP A 103 -8.12 2.10 -3.27
CA ASP A 103 -7.73 3.25 -4.09
C ASP A 103 -8.93 4.20 -4.31
N ASP A 104 -8.68 5.39 -4.87
CA ASP A 104 -9.63 6.38 -5.42
C ASP A 104 -10.49 7.16 -4.43
N THR A 105 -10.48 6.84 -3.14
CA THR A 105 -11.22 7.61 -2.13
C THR A 105 -12.74 7.42 -2.17
N ASP A 106 -13.24 6.29 -2.69
CA ASP A 106 -14.68 6.03 -2.82
C ASP A 106 -15.37 5.91 -1.46
N GLY A 107 -16.61 6.44 -1.37
CA GLY A 107 -17.40 6.48 -0.13
C GLY A 107 -17.91 5.11 0.32
N ASP A 108 -18.01 4.13 -0.58
CA ASP A 108 -18.37 2.75 -0.25
C ASP A 108 -17.27 2.04 0.58
N GLN A 109 -16.04 2.50 0.50
CA GLN A 109 -14.95 2.06 1.37
C GLN A 109 -15.26 2.36 2.86
N TRP A 110 -15.97 3.45 3.15
CA TRP A 110 -16.47 3.76 4.47
C TRP A 110 -17.73 2.95 4.82
N ASN A 111 -18.69 2.92 3.90
CA ASN A 111 -20.02 2.38 4.18
C ASN A 111 -20.03 0.84 4.18
N ILE A 112 -19.13 0.19 3.43
CA ILE A 112 -19.13 -1.26 3.19
C ILE A 112 -17.81 -1.89 3.65
N ALA A 113 -16.66 -1.41 3.16
CA ALA A 113 -15.39 -2.04 3.51
C ALA A 113 -15.07 -1.92 5.00
N ARG A 114 -15.12 -0.70 5.56
CA ARG A 114 -14.80 -0.45 6.96
C ARG A 114 -15.56 -1.37 7.94
N PRO A 115 -16.90 -1.43 7.93
CA PRO A 115 -17.62 -2.29 8.87
C PRO A 115 -17.35 -3.79 8.63
N GLU A 116 -17.10 -4.21 7.37
CA GLU A 116 -16.78 -5.59 7.08
C GLU A 116 -15.39 -5.98 7.60
N LEU A 117 -14.38 -5.14 7.39
CA LEU A 117 -13.02 -5.36 7.94
C LEU A 117 -13.04 -5.43 9.48
N MET A 118 -13.80 -4.55 10.12
CA MET A 118 -13.90 -4.52 11.58
C MET A 118 -14.43 -5.84 12.18
N LYS A 119 -15.32 -6.55 11.50
CA LYS A 119 -15.85 -7.85 11.95
C LYS A 119 -14.76 -8.88 12.19
N TYR A 120 -13.70 -8.82 11.40
CA TYR A 120 -12.61 -9.80 11.43
C TYR A 120 -11.33 -9.25 12.06
N GLY A 121 -11.37 -8.02 12.61
CA GLY A 121 -10.20 -7.35 13.13
C GLY A 121 -9.19 -6.95 12.03
N PHE A 122 -9.62 -6.94 10.78
CA PHE A 122 -8.78 -6.56 9.65
C PHE A 122 -8.55 -5.05 9.59
N LYS A 123 -7.39 -4.66 9.08
CA LYS A 123 -7.02 -3.28 8.77
C LYS A 123 -6.73 -3.12 7.29
N GLY A 124 -6.98 -1.92 6.77
CA GLY A 124 -6.75 -1.57 5.37
C GLY A 124 -5.79 -0.40 5.20
N VAL A 125 -5.30 -0.27 3.97
CA VAL A 125 -4.50 0.87 3.50
C VAL A 125 -5.35 1.64 2.49
N TYR A 126 -5.55 2.93 2.72
CA TYR A 126 -6.39 3.78 1.87
C TYR A 126 -5.50 4.76 1.10
N PHE A 127 -5.39 4.57 -0.20
CA PHE A 127 -4.64 5.44 -1.11
C PHE A 127 -5.56 6.55 -1.61
N ILE A 128 -5.33 7.75 -1.11
CA ILE A 128 -6.25 8.88 -1.24
C ILE A 128 -5.90 9.76 -2.44
N VAL A 129 -6.84 9.91 -3.38
CA VAL A 129 -6.84 10.99 -4.38
C VAL A 129 -7.37 12.25 -3.70
N PHE A 130 -6.51 13.25 -3.54
CA PHE A 130 -6.81 14.37 -2.64
C PHE A 130 -8.01 15.22 -3.08
N THR A 131 -8.18 15.47 -4.38
CA THR A 131 -9.30 16.26 -4.92
C THR A 131 -10.65 15.58 -4.79
N ASN A 132 -10.66 14.27 -4.54
CA ASN A 132 -11.91 13.52 -4.34
C ASN A 132 -12.46 13.71 -2.92
N ILE A 133 -11.64 14.13 -1.95
CA ILE A 133 -12.08 14.34 -0.56
C ILE A 133 -13.20 15.39 -0.51
N ASN A 134 -14.35 15.05 0.06
CA ASN A 134 -15.54 15.90 0.15
C ASN A 134 -16.10 16.38 -1.21
N LYS A 135 -15.68 15.82 -2.33
CA LYS A 135 -16.13 16.24 -3.66
C LYS A 135 -17.66 16.09 -3.81
N ASN A 136 -18.20 15.01 -3.31
CA ASN A 136 -19.65 14.76 -3.20
C ASN A 136 -19.88 13.52 -2.29
N LYS A 137 -21.14 13.08 -2.14
CA LYS A 137 -21.54 11.93 -1.30
C LYS A 137 -20.95 10.57 -1.71
N HIS A 138 -20.38 10.47 -2.90
CA HIS A 138 -19.76 9.22 -3.39
C HIS A 138 -18.29 9.09 -2.98
N TYR A 139 -17.70 10.10 -2.35
CA TYR A 139 -16.33 10.09 -1.90
C TYR A 139 -16.21 10.28 -0.39
N LEU A 140 -15.09 9.80 0.16
CA LEU A 140 -14.77 9.94 1.58
C LEU A 140 -14.69 11.43 1.97
N SER A 141 -15.24 11.74 3.12
CA SER A 141 -15.06 13.05 3.76
C SER A 141 -13.76 13.12 4.55
N ARG A 142 -13.28 14.34 4.85
CA ARG A 142 -12.12 14.57 5.76
C ARG A 142 -12.32 13.89 7.11
N ARG A 143 -13.52 13.96 7.68
CA ARG A 143 -13.88 13.31 8.95
C ARG A 143 -13.72 11.79 8.87
N GLN A 144 -14.22 11.16 7.81
CA GLN A 144 -14.12 9.71 7.59
C GLN A 144 -12.67 9.26 7.44
N ILE A 145 -11.84 9.98 6.65
CA ILE A 145 -10.42 9.68 6.49
C ILE A 145 -9.68 9.77 7.82
N ARG A 146 -9.93 10.83 8.62
CA ARG A 146 -9.34 10.94 9.97
C ARG A 146 -9.76 9.76 10.84
N GLN A 147 -11.04 9.42 10.87
CA GLN A 147 -11.55 8.31 11.66
C GLN A 147 -10.97 6.96 11.22
N LEU A 148 -10.85 6.69 9.92
CA LEU A 148 -10.15 5.49 9.42
C LEU A 148 -8.72 5.42 9.98
N SER A 149 -8.01 6.56 9.96
CA SER A 149 -6.66 6.65 10.53
C SER A 149 -6.64 6.40 12.05
N ASP A 150 -7.58 6.97 12.79
CA ASP A 150 -7.67 6.83 14.26
C ASP A 150 -8.01 5.39 14.66
N GLU A 151 -8.77 4.67 13.84
CA GLU A 151 -9.11 3.26 13.99
C GLU A 151 -7.96 2.30 13.64
N GLY A 152 -6.78 2.82 13.30
CA GLY A 152 -5.58 2.03 13.03
C GLY A 152 -5.44 1.57 11.58
N ASN A 153 -6.27 2.07 10.65
CA ASN A 153 -5.98 1.92 9.22
C ASN A 153 -4.88 2.90 8.79
N LEU A 154 -4.23 2.62 7.65
CA LEU A 154 -3.19 3.49 7.15
C LEU A 154 -3.70 4.35 5.98
N ILE A 155 -3.46 5.66 6.07
CA ILE A 155 -3.75 6.62 5.01
C ILE A 155 -2.49 6.88 4.21
N ALA A 156 -2.59 6.75 2.89
CA ALA A 156 -1.49 6.85 1.94
C ALA A 156 -1.86 7.77 0.76
N CYS A 157 -0.88 8.12 -0.06
CA CYS A 157 -1.06 9.10 -1.14
C CYS A 157 -1.34 8.40 -2.48
N HIS A 158 -2.31 8.96 -3.24
CA HIS A 158 -2.64 8.54 -4.60
C HIS A 158 -2.73 9.75 -5.55
N THR A 159 -1.79 10.66 -5.43
CA THR A 159 -1.70 11.95 -6.13
C THR A 159 -2.76 12.99 -5.72
N GLN A 160 -2.65 14.18 -6.31
CA GLN A 160 -3.62 15.27 -6.12
C GLN A 160 -4.95 14.93 -6.79
N ASP A 161 -4.94 14.55 -8.07
CA ASP A 161 -6.12 14.43 -8.94
C ASP A 161 -6.15 13.15 -9.80
N HIS A 162 -5.45 12.10 -9.35
CA HIS A 162 -5.28 10.85 -10.07
C HIS A 162 -4.44 10.98 -11.35
N GLY A 163 -3.48 11.94 -11.36
CA GLY A 163 -2.60 12.20 -12.49
C GLY A 163 -1.70 11.03 -12.84
N ASN A 164 -1.47 10.80 -14.13
CA ASN A 164 -0.58 9.74 -14.60
C ASN A 164 0.89 10.04 -14.23
N PHE A 165 1.43 9.25 -13.31
CA PHE A 165 2.80 9.40 -12.79
C PHE A 165 3.88 9.47 -13.87
N LYS A 166 3.75 8.70 -14.96
CA LYS A 166 4.73 8.67 -16.06
C LYS A 166 4.83 10.00 -16.81
N LYS A 167 3.84 10.88 -16.67
CA LYS A 167 3.78 12.18 -17.35
C LYS A 167 4.25 13.35 -16.47
N LEU A 168 4.49 13.12 -15.17
CA LEU A 168 4.88 14.18 -14.25
C LEU A 168 6.27 14.71 -14.56
N LYS A 169 6.40 16.04 -14.55
CA LYS A 169 7.66 16.77 -14.82
C LYS A 169 7.68 18.12 -14.09
N GLY A 170 8.85 18.65 -13.84
CA GLY A 170 9.02 19.98 -13.26
C GLY A 170 8.19 20.17 -11.97
N ASN A 171 7.31 21.18 -11.97
CA ASN A 171 6.48 21.52 -10.82
C ASN A 171 5.32 20.54 -10.58
N ASP A 172 5.02 19.62 -11.50
CA ASP A 172 3.99 18.60 -11.28
C ASP A 172 4.30 17.75 -10.03
N TRP A 173 5.58 17.52 -9.73
CA TRP A 173 5.98 16.78 -8.54
C TRP A 173 5.53 17.42 -7.24
N GLU A 174 5.56 18.75 -7.16
CA GLU A 174 5.05 19.47 -5.99
C GLU A 174 3.52 19.42 -5.94
N ILE A 175 2.85 19.66 -7.07
CA ILE A 175 1.39 19.69 -7.16
C ILE A 175 0.79 18.32 -6.90
N GLN A 176 1.29 17.29 -7.59
CA GLN A 176 0.67 15.96 -7.60
C GLN A 176 1.10 15.08 -6.41
N ILE A 177 2.27 15.32 -5.82
CA ILE A 177 2.86 14.43 -4.83
C ILE A 177 3.09 15.13 -3.49
N SER A 178 3.90 16.22 -3.44
CA SER A 178 4.26 16.84 -2.16
C SER A 178 3.08 17.52 -1.48
N THR A 179 2.28 18.26 -2.24
CA THR A 179 1.13 19.00 -1.71
C THR A 179 0.06 18.06 -1.11
N PRO A 180 -0.45 17.03 -1.81
CA PRO A 180 -1.41 16.11 -1.21
C PRO A 180 -0.82 15.34 -0.03
N LYS A 181 0.45 14.92 -0.08
CA LYS A 181 1.13 14.28 1.05
C LYS A 181 1.06 15.14 2.30
N LYS A 182 1.55 16.39 2.23
CA LYS A 182 1.54 17.34 3.36
C LYS A 182 0.12 17.58 3.91
N LYS A 183 -0.88 17.72 3.01
CA LYS A 183 -2.27 17.94 3.41
C LYS A 183 -2.89 16.72 4.09
N LEU A 184 -2.54 15.50 3.67
CA LEU A 184 -2.98 14.25 4.32
C LEU A 184 -2.31 14.10 5.70
N GLU A 185 -1.03 14.45 5.82
CA GLU A 185 -0.31 14.47 7.10
C GLU A 185 -0.96 15.44 8.09
N LEU A 186 -1.31 16.67 7.64
CA LEU A 186 -2.05 17.63 8.45
C LEU A 186 -3.46 17.14 8.84
N LEU A 187 -4.13 16.41 7.93
CA LEU A 187 -5.46 15.87 8.17
C LEU A 187 -5.46 14.79 9.24
N THR A 188 -4.47 13.89 9.19
CA THR A 188 -4.42 12.68 10.04
C THR A 188 -3.54 12.84 11.27
N GLY A 189 -2.63 13.82 11.29
CA GLY A 189 -1.60 13.96 12.30
C GLY A 189 -0.50 12.89 12.23
N LYS A 190 -0.46 12.10 11.16
CA LYS A 190 0.47 10.97 10.98
C LYS A 190 1.28 11.13 9.69
N PRO A 191 2.55 10.64 9.65
CA PRO A 191 3.36 10.67 8.43
C PRO A 191 2.73 9.84 7.30
N VAL A 192 2.73 10.37 6.07
CA VAL A 192 2.33 9.67 4.85
C VAL A 192 3.57 9.17 4.13
N LYS A 193 3.90 7.90 4.31
CA LYS A 193 5.15 7.26 3.84
C LYS A 193 4.97 6.34 2.63
N TYR A 194 3.74 6.16 2.16
CA TYR A 194 3.41 5.18 1.12
C TYR A 194 2.59 5.81 0.00
N PHE A 195 2.81 5.30 -1.20
CA PHE A 195 2.23 5.82 -2.44
C PHE A 195 1.65 4.68 -3.28
N ALA A 196 0.53 4.90 -3.99
CA ALA A 196 0.12 4.04 -5.08
C ALA A 196 0.12 4.82 -6.39
N PHE A 197 0.58 4.17 -7.46
CA PHE A 197 0.60 4.78 -8.78
C PHE A 197 -0.80 4.75 -9.39
N PRO A 198 -1.38 5.89 -9.80
CA PRO A 198 -2.60 5.91 -10.59
C PRO A 198 -2.48 4.97 -11.81
N TYR A 199 -3.51 4.16 -12.04
CA TYR A 199 -3.54 3.14 -13.10
C TYR A 199 -2.45 2.07 -12.98
N GLY A 200 -1.71 2.00 -11.88
CA GLY A 200 -0.52 1.17 -11.73
C GLY A 200 0.67 1.59 -12.61
N LEU A 201 0.60 2.76 -13.25
CA LEU A 201 1.58 3.22 -14.24
C LEU A 201 2.75 3.95 -13.59
N TRP A 202 3.94 3.41 -13.77
CA TRP A 202 5.20 3.97 -13.26
C TRP A 202 6.31 3.90 -14.32
N ASN A 203 7.42 4.62 -14.09
CA ASN A 203 8.68 4.49 -14.82
C ASN A 203 9.86 4.71 -13.85
N SER A 204 11.01 4.11 -14.15
CA SER A 204 12.20 4.18 -13.31
C SER A 204 12.73 5.61 -13.15
N ALA A 205 12.54 6.47 -14.15
CA ALA A 205 13.01 7.86 -14.10
C ALA A 205 12.32 8.71 -13.04
N GLY A 206 11.04 8.39 -12.69
CA GLY A 206 10.28 9.13 -11.69
C GLY A 206 10.46 8.61 -10.27
N LEU A 207 10.97 7.37 -10.06
CA LEU A 207 11.08 6.79 -8.71
C LEU A 207 11.95 7.61 -7.75
N PRO A 208 13.08 8.20 -8.17
CA PRO A 208 13.88 9.08 -7.29
C PRO A 208 13.10 10.27 -6.72
N GLU A 209 12.07 10.75 -7.42
CA GLU A 209 11.23 11.84 -6.95
C GLU A 209 10.35 11.44 -5.75
N LEU A 210 9.98 10.16 -5.63
CA LEU A 210 9.28 9.65 -4.44
C LEU A 210 10.22 9.58 -3.24
N HIS A 211 11.45 9.10 -3.43
CA HIS A 211 12.47 9.07 -2.36
C HIS A 211 12.78 10.48 -1.83
N LYS A 212 12.99 11.45 -2.71
CA LYS A 212 13.22 12.86 -2.34
C LYS A 212 12.09 13.43 -1.46
N ARG A 213 10.87 12.90 -1.60
CA ARG A 213 9.69 13.31 -0.83
C ARG A 213 9.41 12.43 0.37
N GLY A 214 10.34 11.53 0.72
CA GLY A 214 10.30 10.71 1.92
C GLY A 214 9.30 9.55 1.87
N PHE A 215 8.93 9.08 0.67
CA PHE A 215 8.21 7.82 0.57
C PHE A 215 9.15 6.63 0.78
N LEU A 216 8.69 5.64 1.53
CA LEU A 216 9.44 4.42 1.83
C LEU A 216 9.12 3.28 0.86
N ALA A 217 7.89 3.26 0.34
CA ALA A 217 7.49 2.27 -0.66
C ALA A 217 6.35 2.79 -1.53
N ALA A 218 6.26 2.24 -2.75
CA ALA A 218 5.18 2.52 -3.67
C ALA A 218 4.60 1.24 -4.29
N PHE A 219 3.30 1.29 -4.60
CA PHE A 219 2.51 0.15 -5.00
C PHE A 219 1.98 0.32 -6.43
N GLN A 220 2.05 -0.74 -7.21
CA GLN A 220 1.68 -0.78 -8.63
C GLN A 220 0.83 -2.02 -8.95
N LEU A 221 0.40 -2.22 -10.21
CA LEU A 221 -0.54 -3.27 -10.59
C LEU A 221 0.02 -4.30 -11.59
N SER A 222 1.32 -4.21 -11.94
CA SER A 222 1.93 -5.16 -12.89
C SER A 222 2.81 -6.20 -12.19
N ASP A 223 3.17 -7.26 -12.91
CA ASP A 223 4.10 -8.28 -12.43
C ASP A 223 5.55 -7.79 -12.45
N LYS A 224 5.87 -6.80 -13.28
CA LYS A 224 7.22 -6.27 -13.40
C LYS A 224 7.55 -5.35 -12.23
N ARG A 225 8.65 -5.65 -11.53
CA ARG A 225 9.24 -4.79 -10.49
C ARG A 225 10.54 -4.17 -11.01
N ASP A 226 10.89 -3.00 -10.48
CA ASP A 226 12.19 -2.41 -10.76
C ASP A 226 13.27 -3.13 -9.94
N PRO A 227 14.32 -3.70 -10.58
CA PRO A 227 15.37 -4.42 -9.86
C PRO A 227 16.29 -3.49 -9.05
N ASN A 228 16.35 -2.21 -9.43
CA ASN A 228 17.19 -1.22 -8.77
C ASN A 228 16.43 -0.43 -7.70
N ASP A 229 15.09 -0.55 -7.67
CA ASP A 229 14.22 0.14 -6.72
C ASP A 229 12.98 -0.70 -6.38
N ALA A 230 13.24 -1.85 -5.80
CA ALA A 230 12.23 -2.87 -5.55
C ALA A 230 11.13 -2.41 -4.58
N MET A 231 11.46 -1.53 -3.61
CA MET A 231 10.49 -0.99 -2.66
C MET A 231 9.52 -0.01 -3.31
N MET A 232 9.92 0.69 -4.37
CA MET A 232 9.05 1.61 -5.10
C MET A 232 8.18 0.92 -6.17
N THR A 233 8.19 -0.41 -6.24
CA THR A 233 7.41 -1.15 -7.25
C THR A 233 6.77 -2.42 -6.68
N ILE A 234 6.20 -2.33 -5.47
CA ILE A 234 5.50 -3.46 -4.83
C ILE A 234 4.26 -3.82 -5.63
N ARG A 235 4.13 -5.12 -5.95
CA ARG A 235 2.99 -5.65 -6.70
C ARG A 235 1.72 -5.66 -5.87
N ARG A 236 0.60 -5.42 -6.56
CA ARG A 236 -0.75 -5.66 -6.05
C ARG A 236 -1.54 -6.52 -7.04
N LEU A 237 -2.54 -7.21 -6.54
CA LEU A 237 -3.51 -7.98 -7.30
C LEU A 237 -4.88 -7.32 -7.16
N ILE A 238 -5.48 -6.92 -8.28
CA ILE A 238 -6.86 -6.45 -8.27
C ILE A 238 -7.78 -7.63 -7.97
N ASP A 239 -8.62 -7.49 -6.95
CA ASP A 239 -9.66 -8.47 -6.64
C ASP A 239 -10.89 -8.16 -7.50
N CYS A 240 -10.96 -8.83 -8.66
CA CYS A 240 -11.99 -8.57 -9.66
C CYS A 240 -13.38 -8.99 -9.16
N GLY A 241 -14.36 -8.13 -9.36
CA GLY A 241 -15.72 -8.29 -8.83
C GLY A 241 -16.47 -9.55 -9.28
N TYR A 242 -16.01 -10.22 -10.33
CA TYR A 242 -16.58 -11.48 -10.84
C TYR A 242 -15.83 -12.74 -10.37
N TRP A 243 -14.82 -12.62 -9.51
CA TRP A 243 -14.13 -13.79 -8.99
C TRP A 243 -14.98 -14.49 -7.92
N SER A 244 -15.00 -15.80 -8.00
CA SER A 244 -15.49 -16.63 -6.90
C SER A 244 -14.44 -16.72 -5.79
N ASN A 245 -14.85 -17.14 -4.60
CA ASN A 245 -13.94 -17.43 -3.48
C ASN A 245 -12.80 -18.38 -3.89
N ALA A 246 -13.11 -19.43 -4.65
CA ALA A 246 -12.11 -20.38 -5.13
C ALA A 246 -11.10 -19.73 -6.09
N LYS A 247 -11.57 -18.80 -6.95
CA LYS A 247 -10.69 -18.07 -7.88
C LYS A 247 -9.78 -17.09 -7.13
N LEU A 248 -10.29 -16.38 -6.14
CA LEU A 248 -9.48 -15.51 -5.31
C LEU A 248 -8.40 -16.30 -4.56
N ASP A 249 -8.77 -17.39 -3.87
CA ASP A 249 -7.83 -18.26 -3.16
C ASP A 249 -6.75 -18.82 -4.09
N TYR A 250 -7.15 -19.29 -5.27
CA TYR A 250 -6.22 -19.75 -6.31
C TYR A 250 -5.24 -18.64 -6.69
N ASN A 251 -5.72 -17.44 -7.02
CA ASN A 251 -4.88 -16.32 -7.46
C ASN A 251 -3.91 -15.88 -6.36
N ILE A 252 -4.36 -15.75 -5.11
CA ILE A 252 -3.49 -15.43 -3.98
C ILE A 252 -2.33 -16.44 -3.89
N LYS A 253 -2.62 -17.72 -3.94
CA LYS A 253 -1.62 -18.79 -3.81
C LYS A 253 -0.66 -18.86 -5.00
N HIS A 254 -1.16 -18.61 -6.22
CA HIS A 254 -0.36 -18.75 -7.44
C HIS A 254 0.43 -17.49 -7.80
N ASP A 255 -0.12 -16.30 -7.55
CA ASP A 255 0.54 -15.04 -7.89
C ASP A 255 1.60 -14.64 -6.88
N PHE A 256 1.41 -14.98 -5.61
CA PHE A 256 2.33 -14.61 -4.52
C PHE A 256 3.02 -15.82 -3.88
N GLY A 257 2.64 -17.02 -4.22
CA GLY A 257 3.20 -18.26 -3.65
C GLY A 257 4.57 -18.67 -4.18
N ARG A 258 5.06 -18.02 -5.25
CA ARG A 258 6.36 -18.35 -5.89
C ARG A 258 7.34 -17.20 -5.73
N PRO A 259 8.65 -17.46 -5.51
CA PRO A 259 9.67 -16.44 -5.68
C PRO A 259 9.58 -15.83 -7.09
N ALA A 260 9.81 -14.52 -7.21
CA ALA A 260 9.70 -13.78 -8.48
C ALA A 260 10.54 -14.42 -9.61
N ASP A 261 11.68 -15.02 -9.26
CA ASP A 261 12.62 -15.64 -10.20
C ASP A 261 12.10 -16.93 -10.84
N GLN A 262 11.19 -17.68 -10.18
CA GLN A 262 10.65 -18.90 -10.77
C GLN A 262 9.62 -18.64 -11.89
N LYS A 263 8.90 -17.50 -11.86
CA LYS A 263 8.04 -17.09 -12.98
C LYS A 263 8.89 -16.69 -14.20
N LEU A 264 9.99 -15.98 -13.97
CA LEU A 264 10.92 -15.54 -15.04
C LEU A 264 11.66 -16.72 -15.66
N ALA A 265 12.11 -17.69 -14.85
CA ALA A 265 12.77 -18.90 -15.31
C ALA A 265 11.81 -19.77 -16.15
N LYS A 266 10.54 -19.89 -15.74
CA LYS A 266 9.54 -20.66 -16.48
C LYS A 266 9.12 -20.00 -17.80
N ALA A 267 9.01 -18.67 -17.82
CA ALA A 267 8.76 -17.92 -19.05
C ALA A 267 9.93 -18.05 -20.06
N LYS A 268 11.18 -18.03 -19.57
CA LYS A 268 12.37 -18.27 -20.44
C LYS A 268 12.49 -19.71 -20.89
N ALA A 269 11.99 -20.69 -20.13
CA ALA A 269 11.99 -22.10 -20.53
C ALA A 269 10.90 -22.43 -21.55
N LEU A 270 9.78 -21.69 -21.55
CA LEU A 270 8.69 -21.82 -22.52
C LEU A 270 8.92 -21.03 -23.81
N ALA A 271 9.92 -20.13 -23.83
CA ALA A 271 10.31 -19.34 -25.01
C ALA A 271 11.51 -19.95 -25.76
N LYS A 272 11.98 -21.13 -25.37
CA LYS A 272 12.94 -21.99 -26.09
C LYS A 272 12.21 -23.19 -26.64
#